data_42ecc6d7fab9079dd01a780c221b6c4e
#
_entry.id   42ecc6d7fab9079dd01a780c221b6c4e
#
_cell.length_a   1.000
_cell.length_b   1.000
_cell.length_c   1.000
_cell.angle_alpha   90.00
_cell.angle_beta   90.00
_cell.angle_gamma   90.00
#
_symmetry.space_group_name_H-M   'P 1'
#
loop_
_entity.id
_entity.type
_entity.pdbx_description
1 polymer ?
#
loop_
_entity_poly.entity_id
_entity_poly.type
_entity_poly.pdbx_seq_one_letter_code
_entity_poly.pdbx_strand_id
1 'polypeptide(L)'
;NKTFVPFHVIEDMVINGTVDAGVIIHENRFTYQKKGLKKISDLGDVWEKRTGVPIPLGGILVRRSFDLELASKINRVINRSLAFANEHADALPSFVTENAKEMNEEVMRNHISLYVNEFSLALGQEGRLAVLELIKASAALNQKSLPEGLSPFLNEN
;
A
#
# COMPACT_ATOMS: atom_id res chain seq x y z
N ASN A 1 8.85 -23.57 8.57
CA ASN A 1 7.37 -23.62 8.64
C ASN A 1 6.80 -22.21 8.62
N LYS A 2 5.61 -22.01 8.04
CA LYS A 2 4.89 -20.75 8.09
C LYS A 2 3.44 -20.99 8.51
N THR A 3 2.93 -20.07 9.33
CA THR A 3 1.56 -20.09 9.83
C THR A 3 0.88 -18.78 9.42
N PHE A 4 -0.35 -18.86 8.94
CA PHE A 4 -1.15 -17.68 8.60
C PHE A 4 -2.09 -17.37 9.75
N VAL A 5 -2.02 -16.13 10.24
CA VAL A 5 -2.83 -15.66 11.38
C VAL A 5 -3.33 -14.24 11.09
N PRO A 6 -4.35 -13.76 11.79
CA PRO A 6 -4.73 -12.35 11.74
C PRO A 6 -3.56 -11.45 12.14
N PHE A 7 -3.35 -10.34 11.42
CA PHE A 7 -2.15 -9.51 11.59
C PHE A 7 -1.98 -8.94 13.00
N HIS A 8 -3.06 -8.66 13.71
CA HIS A 8 -3.04 -8.07 15.06
C HIS A 8 -2.48 -9.00 16.15
N VAL A 9 -2.37 -10.32 15.92
CA VAL A 9 -1.80 -11.26 16.88
C VAL A 9 -0.32 -11.58 16.61
N ILE A 10 0.23 -11.15 15.48
CA ILE A 10 1.58 -11.52 15.04
C ILE A 10 2.65 -11.07 16.03
N GLU A 11 2.60 -9.82 16.48
CA GLU A 11 3.58 -9.28 17.42
C GLU A 11 3.59 -10.06 18.74
N ASP A 12 2.40 -10.36 19.29
CA ASP A 12 2.26 -11.11 20.54
C ASP A 12 2.80 -12.54 20.40
N MET A 13 2.61 -13.17 19.24
CA MET A 13 3.17 -14.50 18.97
C MET A 13 4.70 -14.49 18.94
N VAL A 14 5.32 -13.43 18.42
CA VAL A 14 6.79 -13.28 18.47
C VAL A 14 7.26 -13.00 19.89
N ILE A 15 6.60 -12.10 20.61
CA ILE A 15 6.93 -11.73 22.00
C ILE A 15 6.87 -12.96 22.92
N ASN A 16 5.84 -13.78 22.76
CA ASN A 16 5.63 -14.99 23.58
C ASN A 16 6.47 -16.20 23.11
N GLY A 17 7.26 -16.05 22.04
CA GLY A 17 8.09 -17.13 21.51
C GLY A 17 7.30 -18.25 20.82
N THR A 18 6.04 -18.02 20.47
CA THR A 18 5.21 -18.96 19.70
C THR A 18 5.72 -19.12 18.27
N VAL A 19 6.31 -18.05 17.73
CA VAL A 19 7.00 -18.02 16.43
C VAL A 19 8.31 -17.23 16.55
N ASP A 20 9.29 -17.58 15.74
CA ASP A 20 10.62 -16.93 15.77
C ASP A 20 10.61 -15.54 15.13
N ALA A 21 9.73 -15.31 14.15
CA ALA A 21 9.61 -14.05 13.42
C ALA A 21 8.20 -13.89 12.85
N GLY A 22 7.80 -12.64 12.56
CA GLY A 22 6.52 -12.33 11.98
C GLY A 22 6.62 -11.22 10.93
N VAL A 23 5.77 -11.28 9.91
CA VAL A 23 5.61 -10.19 8.94
C VAL A 23 4.53 -9.25 9.45
N ILE A 24 4.89 -8.01 9.72
CA ILE A 24 3.98 -6.97 10.17
C ILE A 24 3.73 -5.95 9.07
N ILE A 25 2.55 -5.35 9.08
CA ILE A 25 2.07 -4.33 8.14
C ILE A 25 1.35 -3.23 8.92
N HIS A 26 0.84 -2.22 8.21
CA HIS A 26 0.08 -1.11 8.79
C HIS A 26 0.86 -0.32 9.84
N GLU A 27 0.17 0.19 10.85
CA GLU A 27 0.73 1.03 11.91
C GLU A 27 1.82 0.32 12.73
N ASN A 28 1.75 -1.00 12.83
CA ASN A 28 2.71 -1.80 13.58
C ASN A 28 4.15 -1.60 13.10
N ARG A 29 4.36 -1.26 11.81
CA ARG A 29 5.71 -0.94 11.29
C ARG A 29 6.34 0.29 11.94
N PHE A 30 5.54 1.14 12.61
CA PHE A 30 6.01 2.32 13.33
C PHE A 30 6.07 2.12 14.85
N THR A 31 5.45 1.06 15.38
CA THR A 31 5.26 0.87 16.81
C THR A 31 5.93 -0.38 17.39
N TYR A 32 6.36 -1.35 16.57
CA TYR A 32 6.94 -2.63 17.02
C TYR A 32 8.12 -2.46 17.97
N GLN A 33 8.95 -1.44 17.81
CA GLN A 33 10.11 -1.19 18.67
C GLN A 33 9.69 -0.89 20.12
N LYS A 34 8.55 -0.21 20.34
CA LYS A 34 8.00 0.08 21.66
C LYS A 34 7.63 -1.20 22.42
N LYS A 35 7.40 -2.30 21.69
CA LYS A 35 7.12 -3.62 22.25
C LYS A 35 8.38 -4.49 22.41
N GLY A 36 9.57 -3.92 22.21
CA GLY A 36 10.85 -4.65 22.33
C GLY A 36 11.20 -5.52 21.12
N LEU A 37 10.45 -5.46 20.05
CA LEU A 37 10.73 -6.20 18.82
C LEU A 37 11.82 -5.54 17.99
N LYS A 38 12.55 -6.34 17.20
CA LYS A 38 13.62 -5.89 16.32
C LYS A 38 13.26 -6.17 14.85
N LYS A 39 13.55 -5.19 13.98
CA LYS A 39 13.41 -5.35 12.54
C LYS A 39 14.58 -6.20 12.01
N ILE A 40 14.25 -7.33 11.38
CA ILE A 40 15.21 -8.18 10.68
C ILE A 40 15.46 -7.63 9.28
N SER A 41 14.36 -7.26 8.58
CA SER A 41 14.41 -6.73 7.22
C SER A 41 13.18 -5.89 6.93
N ASP A 42 13.32 -4.90 6.06
CA ASP A 42 12.21 -4.21 5.43
C ASP A 42 11.97 -4.82 4.05
N LEU A 43 10.76 -5.33 3.83
CA LEU A 43 10.43 -6.02 2.56
C LEU A 43 10.32 -5.04 1.39
N GLY A 44 9.98 -3.76 1.66
CA GLY A 44 10.04 -2.69 0.67
C GLY A 44 11.47 -2.47 0.18
N ASP A 45 12.41 -2.28 1.11
CA ASP A 45 13.85 -2.12 0.78
C ASP A 45 14.39 -3.32 -0.02
N VAL A 46 13.98 -4.54 0.33
CA VAL A 46 14.39 -5.75 -0.40
C VAL A 46 13.83 -5.75 -1.81
N TRP A 47 12.56 -5.36 -1.96
CA TRP A 47 11.90 -5.26 -3.26
C TRP A 47 12.60 -4.25 -4.15
N GLU A 48 12.80 -3.02 -3.67
CA GLU A 48 13.42 -1.93 -4.42
C GLU A 48 14.85 -2.27 -4.86
N LYS A 49 15.65 -2.83 -3.96
CA LYS A 49 17.01 -3.31 -4.30
C LYS A 49 17.01 -4.39 -5.38
N ARG A 50 15.99 -5.22 -5.42
CA ARG A 50 15.89 -6.34 -6.37
C ARG A 50 15.32 -5.93 -7.71
N THR A 51 14.37 -5.03 -7.75
CA THR A 51 13.60 -4.67 -8.94
C THR A 51 13.98 -3.32 -9.52
N GLY A 52 14.57 -2.44 -8.72
CA GLY A 52 14.88 -1.07 -9.10
C GLY A 52 13.66 -0.14 -9.16
N VAL A 53 12.49 -0.58 -8.68
CA VAL A 53 11.25 0.21 -8.64
C VAL A 53 10.60 0.15 -7.26
N PRO A 54 9.84 1.16 -6.83
CA PRO A 54 9.15 1.16 -5.55
C PRO A 54 8.12 0.02 -5.46
N ILE A 55 7.83 -0.43 -4.23
CA ILE A 55 6.79 -1.44 -4.03
C ILE A 55 5.41 -0.80 -4.00
N PRO A 56 4.46 -1.18 -4.89
CA PRO A 56 3.09 -0.73 -4.80
C PRO A 56 2.40 -1.32 -3.56
N LEU A 57 1.89 -0.47 -2.66
CA LEU A 57 1.23 -0.90 -1.43
C LEU A 57 -0.28 -1.08 -1.58
N GLY A 58 -0.89 -0.39 -2.54
CA GLY A 58 -2.31 -0.48 -2.79
C GLY A 58 -2.71 0.25 -4.06
N GLY A 59 -3.97 0.13 -4.46
CA GLY A 59 -4.49 0.82 -5.62
C GLY A 59 -6.02 0.81 -5.63
N ILE A 60 -6.61 1.81 -6.29
CA ILE A 60 -8.04 1.89 -6.54
C ILE A 60 -8.32 1.28 -7.91
N LEU A 61 -9.22 0.32 -7.96
CA LEU A 61 -9.55 -0.42 -9.16
C LEU A 61 -10.97 -0.09 -9.61
N VAL A 62 -11.15 0.03 -10.92
CA VAL A 62 -12.46 0.19 -11.55
C VAL A 62 -12.74 -1.00 -12.46
N ARG A 63 -14.01 -1.37 -12.60
CA ARG A 63 -14.40 -2.47 -13.50
C ARG A 63 -14.13 -2.10 -14.95
N ARG A 64 -13.55 -3.02 -15.71
CA ARG A 64 -13.33 -2.85 -17.15
C ARG A 64 -14.62 -2.77 -17.98
N SER A 65 -15.75 -3.16 -17.41
CA SER A 65 -17.07 -3.03 -18.04
C SER A 65 -17.63 -1.61 -18.04
N PHE A 66 -17.02 -0.69 -17.27
CA PHE A 66 -17.36 0.73 -17.36
C PHE A 66 -16.80 1.34 -18.64
N ASP A 67 -17.57 2.24 -19.24
CA ASP A 67 -17.06 3.02 -20.34
C ASP A 67 -15.92 3.97 -19.88
N LEU A 68 -15.13 4.41 -20.83
CA LEU A 68 -13.95 5.25 -20.55
C LEU A 68 -14.35 6.60 -19.95
N GLU A 69 -15.51 7.15 -20.32
CA GLU A 69 -15.98 8.44 -19.80
C GLU A 69 -16.27 8.34 -18.29
N LEU A 70 -17.02 7.32 -17.87
CA LEU A 70 -17.32 7.08 -16.45
C LEU A 70 -16.04 6.79 -15.65
N ALA A 71 -15.16 5.92 -16.17
CA ALA A 71 -13.91 5.58 -15.50
C ALA A 71 -13.00 6.82 -15.33
N SER A 72 -12.91 7.66 -16.36
CA SER A 72 -12.18 8.93 -16.32
C SER A 72 -12.82 9.94 -15.34
N LYS A 73 -14.15 9.98 -15.26
CA LYS A 73 -14.86 10.82 -14.30
C LYS A 73 -14.57 10.39 -12.86
N ILE A 74 -14.57 9.09 -12.58
CA ILE A 74 -14.20 8.53 -11.27
C ILE A 74 -12.76 8.95 -10.92
N ASN A 75 -11.82 8.76 -11.83
CA ASN A 75 -10.43 9.17 -11.63
C ASN A 75 -10.29 10.66 -11.28
N ARG A 76 -10.97 11.54 -12.04
CA ARG A 76 -10.96 13.00 -11.76
C ARG A 76 -11.52 13.32 -10.37
N VAL A 77 -12.60 12.66 -9.94
CA VAL A 77 -13.19 12.89 -8.60
C VAL A 77 -12.19 12.48 -7.51
N ILE A 78 -11.54 11.33 -7.65
CA ILE A 78 -10.53 10.86 -6.71
C ILE A 78 -9.35 11.84 -6.64
N ASN A 79 -8.80 12.25 -7.79
CA ASN A 79 -7.70 13.21 -7.83
C ASN A 79 -8.06 14.56 -7.19
N ARG A 80 -9.27 15.07 -7.44
CA ARG A 80 -9.74 16.30 -6.78
C ARG A 80 -9.87 16.14 -5.27
N SER A 81 -10.35 14.98 -4.79
CA SER A 81 -10.44 14.68 -3.37
C SER A 81 -9.07 14.63 -2.71
N LEU A 82 -8.08 14.00 -3.38
CA LEU A 82 -6.70 13.94 -2.90
C LEU A 82 -6.04 15.32 -2.87
N ALA A 83 -6.22 16.12 -3.91
CA ALA A 83 -5.71 17.50 -3.96
C ALA A 83 -6.29 18.34 -2.82
N PHE A 84 -7.60 18.26 -2.62
CA PHE A 84 -8.27 18.96 -1.52
C PHE A 84 -7.72 18.54 -0.14
N ALA A 85 -7.54 17.22 0.08
CA ALA A 85 -7.01 16.71 1.34
C ALA A 85 -5.56 17.19 1.58
N ASN A 86 -4.73 17.25 0.53
CA ASN A 86 -3.36 17.76 0.63
C ASN A 86 -3.30 19.27 0.95
N GLU A 87 -4.20 20.06 0.37
CA GLU A 87 -4.31 21.50 0.65
C GLU A 87 -4.80 21.80 2.07
N HIS A 88 -5.47 20.85 2.72
CA HIS A 88 -6.08 20.99 4.04
C HIS A 88 -5.46 20.00 5.06
N ALA A 89 -4.18 19.69 4.91
CA ALA A 89 -3.48 18.70 5.73
C ALA A 89 -3.20 19.15 7.19
N ASP A 90 -3.44 20.43 7.53
CA ASP A 90 -3.11 21.00 8.83
C ASP A 90 -3.90 20.36 9.99
N ALA A 91 -5.11 19.91 9.73
CA ALA A 91 -5.93 19.20 10.72
C ALA A 91 -6.39 17.85 10.16
N LEU A 92 -6.23 16.79 10.95
CA LEU A 92 -6.83 15.50 10.59
C LEU A 92 -8.35 15.62 10.68
N PRO A 93 -9.10 15.26 9.63
CA PRO A 93 -10.56 15.25 9.68
C PRO A 93 -11.07 14.36 10.81
N SER A 94 -12.18 14.73 11.44
CA SER A 94 -12.82 13.94 12.52
C SER A 94 -13.08 12.51 12.07
N PHE A 95 -13.47 12.30 10.81
CA PHE A 95 -13.64 10.99 10.23
C PHE A 95 -12.38 10.12 10.33
N VAL A 96 -11.20 10.69 10.13
CA VAL A 96 -9.93 9.93 10.24
C VAL A 96 -9.68 9.53 11.68
N THR A 97 -9.80 10.47 12.62
CA THR A 97 -9.56 10.21 14.04
C THR A 97 -10.58 9.26 14.66
N GLU A 98 -11.84 9.32 14.24
CA GLU A 98 -12.91 8.42 14.69
C GLU A 98 -12.77 6.99 14.19
N ASN A 99 -12.14 6.80 13.01
CA ASN A 99 -12.01 5.49 12.38
C ASN A 99 -10.58 4.91 12.43
N ALA A 100 -9.60 5.68 12.90
CA ALA A 100 -8.25 5.19 13.10
C ALA A 100 -8.19 4.19 14.26
N LYS A 101 -7.43 3.11 14.09
CA LYS A 101 -7.13 2.15 15.18
C LYS A 101 -6.05 2.67 16.11
N GLU A 102 -5.16 3.48 15.59
CA GLU A 102 -4.09 4.14 16.33
C GLU A 102 -4.54 5.56 16.69
N MET A 103 -4.41 5.93 17.96
CA MET A 103 -4.83 7.24 18.48
C MET A 103 -3.70 8.28 18.45
N ASN A 104 -2.46 7.86 18.19
CA ASN A 104 -1.33 8.77 18.10
C ASN A 104 -1.33 9.48 16.74
N GLU A 105 -1.44 10.80 16.75
CA GLU A 105 -1.54 11.63 15.54
C GLU A 105 -0.31 11.52 14.65
N GLU A 106 0.89 11.46 15.23
CA GLU A 106 2.13 11.30 14.47
C GLU A 106 2.15 9.96 13.70
N VAL A 107 1.72 8.88 14.35
CA VAL A 107 1.63 7.56 13.70
C VAL A 107 0.57 7.56 12.61
N MET A 108 -0.58 8.21 12.83
CA MET A 108 -1.60 8.37 11.79
C MET A 108 -1.07 9.14 10.58
N ARG A 109 -0.37 10.26 10.80
CA ARG A 109 0.23 11.06 9.71
C ARG A 109 1.30 10.28 8.94
N ASN A 110 2.16 9.56 9.63
CA ASN A 110 3.17 8.71 9.01
C ASN A 110 2.52 7.60 8.18
N HIS A 111 1.44 7.01 8.67
CA HIS A 111 0.68 6.00 7.93
C HIS A 111 0.03 6.60 6.67
N ILE A 112 -0.64 7.75 6.81
CA ILE A 112 -1.23 8.45 5.66
C ILE A 112 -0.15 8.76 4.61
N SER A 113 0.98 9.35 4.99
CA SER A 113 2.06 9.71 4.06
C SER A 113 2.68 8.51 3.34
N LEU A 114 2.68 7.34 3.97
CA LEU A 114 3.16 6.12 3.35
C LEU A 114 2.24 5.64 2.22
N TYR A 115 0.93 5.73 2.41
CA TYR A 115 -0.06 5.19 1.48
C TYR A 115 -0.66 6.23 0.53
N VAL A 116 -0.62 7.50 0.92
CA VAL A 116 -1.15 8.63 0.14
C VAL A 116 -0.02 9.61 -0.14
N ASN A 117 0.57 9.49 -1.32
CA ASN A 117 1.75 10.24 -1.75
C ASN A 117 1.60 10.68 -3.22
N GLU A 118 2.68 11.12 -3.83
CA GLU A 118 2.70 11.56 -5.22
C GLU A 118 2.18 10.52 -6.22
N PHE A 119 2.47 9.23 -5.99
CA PHE A 119 1.95 8.14 -6.82
C PHE A 119 0.43 7.98 -6.72
N SER A 120 -0.18 8.44 -5.62
CA SER A 120 -1.63 8.46 -5.46
C SER A 120 -2.30 9.52 -6.35
N LEU A 121 -1.60 10.63 -6.61
CA LEU A 121 -2.06 11.68 -7.53
C LEU A 121 -1.81 11.31 -8.99
N ALA A 122 -0.61 10.82 -9.29
CA ALA A 122 -0.23 10.39 -10.62
C ALA A 122 0.83 9.29 -10.55
N LEU A 123 0.55 8.13 -11.13
CA LEU A 123 1.52 7.03 -11.16
C LEU A 123 2.82 7.37 -11.88
N GLY A 124 2.76 8.22 -12.90
CA GLY A 124 3.90 8.49 -13.76
C GLY A 124 4.43 7.21 -14.44
N GLN A 125 5.58 7.31 -15.06
CA GLN A 125 6.22 6.16 -15.70
C GLN A 125 6.76 5.15 -14.68
N GLU A 126 7.37 5.64 -13.62
CA GLU A 126 7.95 4.82 -12.56
C GLU A 126 6.88 3.99 -11.82
N GLY A 127 5.79 4.62 -11.40
CA GLY A 127 4.70 3.90 -10.72
C GLY A 127 4.02 2.87 -11.63
N ARG A 128 3.89 3.16 -12.94
CA ARG A 128 3.39 2.17 -13.92
C ARG A 128 4.33 0.96 -14.03
N LEU A 129 5.63 1.19 -14.11
CA LEU A 129 6.64 0.12 -14.11
C LEU A 129 6.58 -0.69 -12.82
N ALA A 130 6.46 -0.03 -11.68
CA ALA A 130 6.34 -0.70 -10.38
C ALA A 130 5.13 -1.63 -10.30
N VAL A 131 3.96 -1.19 -10.75
CA VAL A 131 2.75 -2.02 -10.81
C VAL A 131 2.93 -3.21 -11.75
N LEU A 132 3.52 -3.00 -12.94
CA LEU A 132 3.77 -4.09 -13.88
C LEU A 132 4.75 -5.13 -13.32
N GLU A 133 5.82 -4.70 -12.66
CA GLU A 133 6.77 -5.61 -12.01
C GLU A 133 6.11 -6.42 -10.89
N LEU A 134 5.24 -5.82 -10.09
CA LEU A 134 4.49 -6.53 -9.06
C LEU A 134 3.55 -7.59 -9.68
N ILE A 135 2.85 -7.26 -10.76
CA ILE A 135 1.97 -8.18 -11.49
C ILE A 135 2.79 -9.35 -12.07
N LYS A 136 3.94 -9.08 -12.70
CA LYS A 136 4.84 -10.12 -13.24
C LYS A 136 5.35 -11.04 -12.14
N ALA A 137 5.84 -10.48 -11.03
CA ALA A 137 6.33 -11.26 -9.89
C ALA A 137 5.23 -12.16 -9.30
N SER A 138 4.01 -11.62 -9.15
CA SER A 138 2.85 -12.38 -8.67
C SER A 138 2.46 -13.50 -9.64
N ALA A 139 2.46 -13.22 -10.93
CA ALA A 139 2.15 -14.24 -11.96
C ALA A 139 3.18 -15.36 -11.96
N ALA A 140 4.46 -15.03 -11.91
CA ALA A 140 5.55 -16.02 -11.85
C ALA A 140 5.44 -16.89 -10.59
N LEU A 141 5.18 -16.28 -9.42
CA LEU A 141 5.02 -17.01 -8.16
C LEU A 141 3.83 -17.99 -8.19
N ASN A 142 2.75 -17.60 -8.85
CA ASN A 142 1.53 -18.40 -8.96
C ASN A 142 1.47 -19.28 -10.23
N GLN A 143 2.56 -19.35 -10.99
CA GLN A 143 2.66 -20.11 -12.25
C GLN A 143 1.54 -19.76 -13.25
N LYS A 144 1.18 -18.47 -13.30
CA LYS A 144 0.16 -17.95 -14.23
C LYS A 144 0.82 -17.22 -15.38
N SER A 145 0.31 -17.43 -16.60
CA SER A 145 0.66 -16.60 -17.74
C SER A 145 -0.09 -15.27 -17.67
N LEU A 146 0.57 -14.20 -18.06
CA LEU A 146 -0.09 -12.90 -18.24
C LEU A 146 -0.65 -12.83 -19.66
N PRO A 147 -1.84 -12.23 -19.86
CA PRO A 147 -2.35 -11.95 -21.20
C PRO A 147 -1.38 -11.08 -22.00
N GLU A 148 -1.23 -11.37 -23.27
CA GLU A 148 -0.46 -10.55 -24.19
C GLU A 148 -1.09 -9.14 -24.28
N GLY A 149 -0.27 -8.09 -24.25
CA GLY A 149 -0.74 -6.70 -24.28
C GLY A 149 -1.50 -6.24 -23.02
N LEU A 150 -1.32 -6.92 -21.89
CA LEU A 150 -1.95 -6.52 -20.62
C LEU A 150 -1.60 -5.08 -20.26
N SER A 151 -2.59 -4.19 -20.25
CA SER A 151 -2.51 -2.88 -19.62
C SER A 151 -3.48 -2.82 -18.45
N PRO A 152 -2.99 -2.75 -17.20
CA PRO A 152 -3.86 -2.63 -16.02
C PRO A 152 -4.37 -1.20 -15.82
N PHE A 153 -3.86 -0.24 -16.57
CA PHE A 153 -4.14 1.18 -16.39
C PHE A 153 -5.34 1.65 -17.22
N LEU A 154 -5.98 2.73 -16.77
CA LEU A 154 -6.84 3.53 -17.62
C LEU A 154 -6.00 4.10 -18.77
N ASN A 155 -6.45 3.90 -20.00
CA ASN A 155 -5.86 4.57 -21.15
C ASN A 155 -6.20 6.05 -21.03
N GLU A 156 -5.27 6.85 -20.61
CA GLU A 156 -5.30 8.30 -20.77
C GLU A 156 -4.87 8.58 -22.21
N ASN A 157 -5.81 9.03 -23.02
CA ASN A 157 -5.50 9.62 -24.32
C ASN A 157 -4.94 11.02 -24.11
#